data_9c908dd8d728a4b629e86feb527a41f4
#
_entry.id   9c908dd8d728a4b629e86feb527a41f4
#
_cell.length_a   1.000
_cell.length_b   1.000
_cell.length_c   1.000
_cell.angle_alpha   90.00
_cell.angle_beta   90.00
_cell.angle_gamma   90.00
#
_symmetry.space_group_name_H-M   'P 1'
#
loop_
_entity.id
_entity.type
_entity.pdbx_description
1 polymer ?
#
loop_
_entity_poly.entity_id
_entity_poly.type
_entity_poly.pdbx_seq_one_letter_code
_entity_poly.pdbx_strand_id
1 'polypeptide(L)'
;TALIAGMGEACRIAEKEYAENLKKYEETKQMIYQLLEQSGISYSVNGDRNYCIPNTLNVRLYGMNSVALMQYCKQFCGMSNGSACNAASHEPSHVLKAMGFSDEHTEQSIRLSWGNGSFDTEDFVRMLEVAKSWT
;
A
#
# COMPACT_ATOMS: atom_id res chain seq x y z
N THR A 1 -15.95 22.21 21.64
CA THR A 1 -15.30 21.64 22.87
C THR A 1 -15.22 20.13 22.78
N ALA A 2 -16.31 19.41 22.46
CA ALA A 2 -16.30 17.95 22.40
C ALA A 2 -15.28 17.36 21.39
N LEU A 3 -15.21 17.94 20.16
CA LEU A 3 -14.24 17.51 19.14
C LEU A 3 -12.78 17.77 19.55
N ILE A 4 -12.53 18.87 20.26
CA ILE A 4 -11.18 19.17 20.80
C ILE A 4 -10.80 18.15 21.89
N ALA A 5 -11.73 17.84 22.78
CA ALA A 5 -11.49 16.80 23.80
C ALA A 5 -11.25 15.42 23.17
N GLY A 6 -12.04 15.06 22.14
CA GLY A 6 -11.85 13.85 21.36
C GLY A 6 -10.49 13.77 20.65
N MET A 7 -10.04 14.89 20.09
CA MET A 7 -8.69 14.98 19.48
C MET A 7 -7.59 14.79 20.53
N GLY A 8 -7.73 15.39 21.71
CA GLY A 8 -6.78 15.22 22.81
C GLY A 8 -6.69 13.76 23.28
N GLU A 9 -7.83 13.09 23.40
CA GLU A 9 -7.85 11.68 23.75
C GLU A 9 -7.25 10.78 22.67
N ALA A 10 -7.52 11.06 21.40
CA ALA A 10 -6.91 10.34 20.27
C ALA A 10 -5.38 10.47 20.29
N CYS A 11 -4.85 11.67 20.53
CA CYS A 11 -3.41 11.88 20.66
C CYS A 11 -2.81 11.08 21.84
N ARG A 12 -3.50 11.07 23.00
CA ARG A 12 -3.06 10.31 24.16
C ARG A 12 -3.01 8.80 23.90
N ILE A 13 -4.02 8.26 23.22
CA ILE A 13 -4.06 6.84 22.81
C ILE A 13 -2.93 6.55 21.82
N ALA A 14 -2.76 7.39 20.79
CA ALA A 14 -1.72 7.24 19.81
C ALA A 14 -0.32 7.22 20.43
N GLU A 15 -0.04 8.12 21.36
CA GLU A 15 1.24 8.15 22.10
C GLU A 15 1.46 6.85 22.91
N LYS A 16 0.42 6.41 23.64
CA LYS A 16 0.51 5.19 24.45
C LYS A 16 0.77 3.93 23.63
N GLU A 17 0.13 3.83 22.48
CA GLU A 17 0.17 2.62 21.64
C GLU A 17 1.25 2.68 20.55
N TYR A 18 1.95 3.80 20.41
CA TYR A 18 2.88 4.04 19.30
C TYR A 18 3.91 2.94 19.11
N ALA A 19 4.61 2.58 20.18
CA ALA A 19 5.71 1.61 20.11
C ALA A 19 5.23 0.19 19.74
N GLU A 20 4.07 -0.22 20.26
CA GLU A 20 3.47 -1.51 19.96
C GLU A 20 2.95 -1.53 18.51
N ASN A 21 2.27 -0.48 18.08
CA ASN A 21 1.75 -0.36 16.72
C ASN A 21 2.89 -0.30 15.70
N LEU A 22 3.97 0.42 16.00
CA LEU A 22 5.16 0.48 15.14
C LEU A 22 5.73 -0.93 14.88
N LYS A 23 5.85 -1.74 15.92
CA LYS A 23 6.33 -3.12 15.80
C LYS A 23 5.40 -3.96 14.90
N LYS A 24 4.09 -3.89 15.12
CA LYS A 24 3.10 -4.59 14.28
C LYS A 24 3.17 -4.16 12.81
N TYR A 25 3.36 -2.88 12.56
CA TYR A 25 3.49 -2.35 11.21
C TYR A 25 4.72 -2.90 10.50
N GLU A 26 5.87 -2.96 11.17
CA GLU A 26 7.10 -3.53 10.62
C GLU A 26 6.96 -5.04 10.38
N GLU A 27 6.36 -5.78 11.29
CA GLU A 27 6.08 -7.21 11.11
C GLU A 27 5.21 -7.46 9.89
N THR A 28 4.13 -6.69 9.71
CA THR A 28 3.25 -6.76 8.53
C THR A 28 4.01 -6.41 7.25
N LYS A 29 4.86 -5.38 7.29
CA LYS A 29 5.68 -4.98 6.15
C LYS A 29 6.63 -6.10 5.71
N GLN A 30 7.31 -6.74 6.66
CA GLN A 30 8.21 -7.86 6.37
C GLN A 30 7.43 -9.05 5.78
N MET A 31 6.26 -9.34 6.30
CA MET A 31 5.36 -10.37 5.76
C MET A 31 4.97 -10.07 4.30
N ILE A 32 4.59 -8.83 3.99
CA ILE A 32 4.27 -8.41 2.62
C ILE A 32 5.46 -8.62 1.68
N TYR A 33 6.68 -8.26 2.09
CA TYR A 33 7.87 -8.51 1.30
C TYR A 33 8.10 -9.99 1.04
N GLN A 34 7.96 -10.84 2.05
CA GLN A 34 8.10 -12.28 1.91
C GLN A 34 7.08 -12.86 0.92
N LEU A 35 5.82 -12.43 0.99
CA LEU A 35 4.77 -12.88 0.08
C LEU A 35 5.02 -12.41 -1.36
N LEU A 36 5.50 -11.17 -1.55
CA LEU A 36 5.91 -10.68 -2.87
C LEU A 36 7.05 -11.52 -3.46
N GLU A 37 8.08 -11.82 -2.69
CA GLU A 37 9.21 -12.65 -3.13
C GLU A 37 8.76 -14.09 -3.47
N GLN A 38 7.92 -14.70 -2.63
CA GLN A 38 7.39 -16.06 -2.84
C GLN A 38 6.46 -16.16 -4.04
N SER A 39 5.76 -15.08 -4.39
CA SER A 39 4.84 -15.07 -5.53
C SER A 39 5.53 -15.28 -6.88
N GLY A 40 6.81 -14.93 -6.98
CA GLY A 40 7.59 -14.94 -8.22
C GLY A 40 7.21 -13.81 -9.20
N ILE A 41 6.40 -12.85 -8.79
CA ILE A 41 6.08 -11.66 -9.58
C ILE A 41 7.31 -10.74 -9.59
N SER A 42 7.64 -10.20 -10.76
CA SER A 42 8.66 -9.15 -10.86
C SER A 42 8.12 -7.86 -10.27
N TYR A 43 8.80 -7.33 -9.25
CA TYR A 43 8.39 -6.09 -8.59
C TYR A 43 9.58 -5.19 -8.23
N SER A 44 9.32 -3.91 -8.03
CA SER A 44 10.25 -2.99 -7.39
C SER A 44 9.53 -2.09 -6.39
N VAL A 45 10.26 -1.66 -5.37
CA VAL A 45 9.73 -0.72 -4.37
C VAL A 45 9.98 0.70 -4.84
N ASN A 46 8.97 1.55 -4.80
CA ASN A 46 9.09 2.96 -5.10
C ASN A 46 9.51 3.72 -3.83
N GLY A 47 10.70 4.31 -3.87
CA GLY A 47 11.32 4.99 -2.74
C GLY A 47 12.39 4.17 -2.03
N ASP A 48 12.92 4.72 -0.95
CA ASP A 48 13.95 4.08 -0.14
C ASP A 48 13.29 3.28 1.00
N ARG A 49 13.63 1.99 1.10
CA ARG A 49 13.12 1.07 2.12
C ARG A 49 13.45 1.50 3.55
N ASN A 50 14.56 2.26 3.73
CA ASN A 50 15.02 2.70 5.04
C ASN A 50 14.38 4.01 5.50
N TYR A 51 13.80 4.78 4.56
CA TYR A 51 13.24 6.10 4.82
C TYR A 51 11.75 6.19 4.51
N CYS A 52 11.03 5.09 4.65
CA CYS A 52 9.58 5.05 4.46
C CYS A 52 8.85 4.79 5.78
N ILE A 53 7.62 5.28 5.88
CA ILE A 53 6.76 4.97 7.02
C ILE A 53 6.47 3.47 7.09
N PRO A 54 6.36 2.89 8.30
CA PRO A 54 6.31 1.44 8.47
C PRO A 54 5.00 0.79 8.00
N ASN A 55 3.92 1.55 7.90
CA ASN A 55 2.57 1.06 7.59
C ASN A 55 2.09 1.40 6.17
N THR A 56 3.01 1.73 5.28
CA THR A 56 2.71 1.99 3.88
C THR A 56 3.82 1.45 2.99
N LEU A 57 3.46 0.90 1.86
CA LEU A 57 4.36 0.41 0.83
C LEU A 57 3.83 0.81 -0.54
N ASN A 58 4.70 1.38 -1.37
CA ASN A 58 4.39 1.62 -2.78
C ASN A 58 5.28 0.71 -3.62
N VAL A 59 4.66 -0.12 -4.46
CA VAL A 59 5.35 -1.09 -5.30
C VAL A 59 4.91 -1.00 -6.74
N ARG A 60 5.85 -1.13 -7.67
CA ARG A 60 5.59 -1.42 -9.06
C ARG A 60 5.49 -2.93 -9.24
N LEU A 61 4.44 -3.40 -9.87
CA LEU A 61 4.30 -4.77 -10.36
C LEU A 61 4.49 -4.74 -11.87
N TYR A 62 5.59 -5.29 -12.37
CA TYR A 62 5.94 -5.19 -13.78
C TYR A 62 4.92 -5.87 -14.69
N GLY A 63 4.55 -5.22 -15.79
CA GLY A 63 3.56 -5.71 -16.74
C GLY A 63 2.10 -5.56 -16.30
N MET A 64 1.85 -5.00 -15.10
CA MET A 64 0.53 -4.95 -14.48
C MET A 64 -0.13 -3.58 -14.67
N ASN A 65 -1.41 -3.56 -15.02
CA ASN A 65 -2.22 -2.34 -14.96
C ASN A 65 -2.85 -2.20 -13.57
N SER A 66 -2.41 -1.20 -12.81
CA SER A 66 -2.85 -1.00 -11.42
C SER A 66 -4.35 -0.71 -11.29
N VAL A 67 -4.96 -0.02 -12.25
CA VAL A 67 -6.41 0.28 -12.25
C VAL A 67 -7.21 -0.99 -12.44
N ALA A 68 -6.82 -1.84 -13.39
CA ALA A 68 -7.49 -3.13 -13.63
C ALA A 68 -7.35 -4.03 -12.41
N LEU A 69 -6.17 -4.12 -11.80
CA LEU A 69 -5.92 -4.90 -10.60
C LEU A 69 -6.80 -4.42 -9.43
N MET A 70 -6.85 -3.11 -9.19
CA MET A 70 -7.69 -2.52 -8.15
C MET A 70 -9.17 -2.83 -8.35
N GLN A 71 -9.67 -2.73 -9.58
CA GLN A 71 -11.08 -3.01 -9.89
C GLN A 71 -11.42 -4.48 -9.66
N TYR A 72 -10.53 -5.38 -10.04
CA TYR A 72 -10.74 -6.82 -9.88
C TYR A 72 -10.69 -7.24 -8.40
N CYS A 73 -9.73 -6.69 -7.64
CA CYS A 73 -9.47 -7.09 -6.26
C CYS A 73 -10.27 -6.29 -5.22
N LYS A 74 -11.10 -5.31 -5.61
CA LYS A 74 -11.81 -4.39 -4.70
C LYS A 74 -12.66 -5.06 -3.61
N GLN A 75 -13.06 -6.30 -3.80
CA GLN A 75 -13.91 -7.04 -2.86
C GLN A 75 -13.12 -7.66 -1.71
N PHE A 76 -11.81 -7.83 -1.87
CA PHE A 76 -10.98 -8.54 -0.90
C PHE A 76 -9.65 -7.83 -0.59
N CYS A 77 -9.18 -6.90 -1.41
CA CYS A 77 -7.95 -6.17 -1.14
C CYS A 77 -8.11 -4.67 -1.42
N GLY A 78 -7.90 -3.86 -0.40
CA GLY A 78 -7.87 -2.40 -0.50
C GLY A 78 -6.48 -1.90 -0.91
N MET A 79 -6.40 -1.24 -2.08
CA MET A 79 -5.16 -0.65 -2.58
C MET A 79 -5.45 0.67 -3.31
N SER A 80 -4.39 1.44 -3.58
CA SER A 80 -4.52 2.71 -4.30
C SER A 80 -3.37 2.84 -5.32
N ASN A 81 -3.66 3.45 -6.47
CA ASN A 81 -2.66 3.76 -7.51
C ASN A 81 -2.26 5.25 -7.53
N GLY A 82 -2.79 6.07 -6.64
CA GLY A 82 -2.53 7.50 -6.59
C GLY A 82 -3.20 8.18 -5.41
N SER A 83 -3.66 9.41 -5.58
CA SER A 83 -4.51 10.07 -4.60
C SER A 83 -5.94 9.56 -4.72
N ALA A 84 -6.58 9.24 -3.59
CA ALA A 84 -7.98 8.80 -3.56
C ALA A 84 -8.95 9.82 -4.20
N CYS A 85 -8.58 11.11 -4.18
CA CYS A 85 -9.38 12.20 -4.76
C CYS A 85 -9.36 12.22 -6.30
N ASN A 86 -8.36 11.64 -6.94
CA ASN A 86 -8.20 11.63 -8.40
C ASN A 86 -8.63 10.29 -9.03
N ALA A 87 -9.30 9.43 -8.30
CA ALA A 87 -9.78 8.14 -8.81
C ALA A 87 -10.69 8.27 -10.05
N ALA A 88 -11.30 9.42 -10.26
CA ALA A 88 -12.13 9.72 -11.43
C ALA A 88 -11.37 10.28 -12.65
N SER A 89 -10.15 10.82 -12.45
CA SER A 89 -9.39 11.48 -13.52
C SER A 89 -8.42 10.58 -14.28
N HIS A 90 -8.19 9.36 -13.81
CA HIS A 90 -7.20 8.41 -14.36
C HIS A 90 -5.78 9.01 -14.56
N GLU A 91 -5.49 10.12 -13.89
CA GLU A 91 -4.17 10.74 -14.00
C GLU A 91 -3.13 9.96 -13.18
N PRO A 92 -1.92 9.76 -13.77
CA PRO A 92 -0.80 9.16 -13.07
C PRO A 92 -0.45 9.91 -11.78
N SER A 93 0.05 9.21 -10.78
CA SER A 93 0.45 9.83 -9.51
C SER A 93 1.47 10.96 -9.71
N HIS A 94 1.09 12.18 -9.38
CA HIS A 94 1.99 13.34 -9.44
C HIS A 94 3.20 13.18 -8.50
N VAL A 95 3.07 12.43 -7.41
CA VAL A 95 4.16 12.13 -6.49
C VAL A 95 5.21 11.25 -7.17
N LEU A 96 4.80 10.15 -7.80
CA LEU A 96 5.71 9.27 -8.51
C LEU A 96 6.36 9.97 -9.71
N LYS A 97 5.63 10.82 -10.41
CA LYS A 97 6.19 11.68 -11.47
C LYS A 97 7.24 12.65 -10.94
N ALA A 98 6.99 13.30 -9.81
CA ALA A 98 7.96 14.18 -9.16
C ALA A 98 9.21 13.44 -8.67
N MET A 99 9.11 12.14 -8.39
CA MET A 99 10.25 11.24 -8.11
C MET A 99 11.01 10.82 -9.37
N GLY A 100 10.58 11.25 -10.57
CA GLY A 100 11.24 10.96 -11.84
C GLY A 100 10.80 9.65 -12.51
N PHE A 101 9.73 9.02 -12.04
CA PHE A 101 9.21 7.80 -12.67
C PHE A 101 8.40 8.11 -13.95
N SER A 102 8.50 7.22 -14.94
CA SER A 102 7.71 7.30 -16.18
C SER A 102 6.22 7.04 -15.94
N ASP A 103 5.40 7.40 -16.93
CA ASP A 103 3.96 7.11 -16.88
C ASP A 103 3.70 5.60 -16.80
N GLU A 104 4.38 4.80 -17.61
CA GLU A 104 4.32 3.34 -17.55
C GLU A 104 4.64 2.80 -16.14
N HIS A 105 5.71 3.30 -15.52
CA HIS A 105 6.07 2.91 -14.16
C HIS A 105 4.94 3.24 -13.17
N THR A 106 4.36 4.42 -13.32
CA THR A 106 3.29 4.91 -12.43
C THR A 106 2.01 4.10 -12.61
N GLU A 107 1.65 3.74 -13.85
CA GLU A 107 0.48 2.90 -14.17
C GLU A 107 0.59 1.47 -13.62
N GLN A 108 1.81 0.98 -13.45
CA GLN A 108 2.10 -0.34 -12.87
C GLN A 108 2.28 -0.29 -11.34
N SER A 109 2.11 0.86 -10.71
CA SER A 109 2.37 1.06 -9.29
C SER A 109 1.11 1.06 -8.46
N ILE A 110 1.16 0.36 -7.32
CA ILE A 110 0.11 0.34 -6.30
C ILE A 110 0.67 0.78 -4.95
N ARG A 111 -0.17 1.41 -4.15
CA ARG A 111 0.12 1.72 -2.76
C ARG A 111 -0.74 0.87 -1.86
N LEU A 112 -0.10 0.16 -0.97
CA LEU A 112 -0.69 -0.60 0.12
C LEU A 112 -0.54 0.19 1.41
N SER A 113 -1.57 0.19 2.26
CA SER A 113 -1.52 0.81 3.58
C SER A 113 -2.28 -0.06 4.56
N TRP A 114 -1.77 -0.17 5.77
CA TRP A 114 -2.35 -1.01 6.83
C TRP A 114 -2.35 -0.30 8.17
N GLY A 115 -3.23 -0.74 9.06
CA GLY A 115 -3.35 -0.28 10.43
C GLY A 115 -2.88 -1.33 11.43
N ASN A 116 -3.27 -1.16 12.68
CA ASN A 116 -2.97 -2.08 13.79
C ASN A 116 -3.92 -3.29 13.85
N GLY A 117 -4.85 -3.42 12.90
CA GLY A 117 -5.69 -4.61 12.73
C GLY A 117 -4.94 -5.81 12.15
N SER A 118 -5.60 -6.95 12.08
CA SER A 118 -5.06 -8.14 11.40
C SER A 118 -4.90 -7.86 9.90
N PHE A 119 -3.74 -8.23 9.37
CA PHE A 119 -3.52 -8.26 7.92
C PHE A 119 -3.98 -9.61 7.38
N ASP A 120 -4.88 -9.58 6.41
CA ASP A 120 -5.36 -10.80 5.76
C ASP A 120 -4.37 -11.25 4.71
N THR A 121 -3.62 -12.30 5.04
CA THR A 121 -2.60 -12.88 4.16
C THR A 121 -3.21 -13.67 3.01
N GLU A 122 -4.36 -14.30 3.19
CA GLU A 122 -5.04 -15.10 2.15
C GLU A 122 -5.54 -14.19 1.03
N ASP A 123 -6.20 -13.11 1.39
CA ASP A 123 -6.67 -12.12 0.42
C ASP A 123 -5.51 -11.42 -0.31
N PHE A 124 -4.40 -11.18 0.38
CA PHE A 124 -3.21 -10.61 -0.26
C PHE A 124 -2.56 -11.61 -1.23
N VAL A 125 -2.41 -12.87 -0.86
CA VAL A 125 -1.91 -13.93 -1.75
C VAL A 125 -2.81 -14.08 -2.98
N ARG A 126 -4.12 -14.07 -2.78
CA ARG A 126 -5.09 -14.13 -3.87
C ARG A 126 -4.93 -12.96 -4.84
N MET A 127 -4.67 -11.76 -4.34
CA MET A 127 -4.37 -10.59 -5.18
C MET A 127 -3.10 -10.82 -6.00
N LEU A 128 -2.05 -11.39 -5.41
CA LEU A 128 -0.81 -11.73 -6.12
C LEU A 128 -1.02 -12.81 -7.19
N GLU A 129 -1.85 -13.81 -6.92
CA GLU A 129 -2.20 -14.85 -7.91
C GLU A 129 -2.94 -14.26 -9.12
N VAL A 130 -3.89 -13.35 -8.87
CA VAL A 130 -4.56 -12.59 -9.96
C VAL A 130 -3.54 -11.79 -10.75
N ALA A 131 -2.67 -11.05 -10.08
CA ALA A 131 -1.62 -10.29 -10.71
C ALA A 131 -0.72 -11.18 -11.59
N LYS A 132 -0.30 -12.33 -11.07
CA LYS A 132 0.54 -13.29 -11.79
C LYS A 132 -0.14 -13.88 -13.02
N SER A 133 -1.46 -14.05 -13.00
CA SER A 133 -2.19 -14.63 -14.13
C SER A 133 -2.28 -13.68 -15.35
N TRP A 134 -1.91 -12.41 -15.18
CA TRP A 134 -1.94 -11.37 -16.23
C TRP A 134 -0.56 -11.04 -16.79
N THR A 135 0.52 -11.49 -16.14
CA THR A 135 1.91 -11.33 -16.60
C THR A 135 2.42 -12.58 -17.33
#